data_94f3d960952ac4e452d9532cb8f4a47f
#
_entry.id   94f3d960952ac4e452d9532cb8f4a47f
#
_cell.length_a   1.000
_cell.length_b   1.000
_cell.length_c   1.000
_cell.angle_alpha   90.00
_cell.angle_beta   90.00
_cell.angle_gamma   90.00
#
_symmetry.space_group_name_H-M   'P 1'
#
loop_
_entity.id
_entity.type
_entity.pdbx_description
1 polymer ?
#
loop_
_entity_poly.entity_id
_entity_poly.type
_entity_poly.pdbx_seq_one_letter_code
_entity_poly.pdbx_strand_id
1 'polypeptide(L)'
;MPVLRTKTSRMWLPDALRGLALLNMLTYHAMYDWVYVFGHESSWYNIWAPGCHVWQQYICWSFILLSGFSFPLAKRPAKNGLIVAGCAAVLTFVTAVFMPSEAIWFGVLHLNAAAVLLTCLVYPLLQRLPAGAGLAASAALFALTNQLPEGYLGFEDLRLCAVPAGLYRANLFWLGLPDLTRFTSADFFPVVPWVFLFWCGVFLARLWHPSRGEPPAALRPLCAIGRNTLLVYMLHQPVIYGALWVWHTVLG
;
A
#
# COMPACT_ATOMS: atom_id res chain seq x y z
N MET A 1 -20.01 6.71 -42.18
CA MET A 1 -19.68 5.51 -41.40
C MET A 1 -19.13 5.99 -40.06
N PRO A 2 -19.74 5.69 -38.93
CA PRO A 2 -19.18 6.06 -37.62
C PRO A 2 -17.94 5.20 -37.34
N VAL A 3 -16.79 5.85 -37.16
CA VAL A 3 -15.56 5.21 -36.72
C VAL A 3 -15.84 4.68 -35.32
N LEU A 4 -16.03 3.39 -35.19
CA LEU A 4 -16.06 2.69 -33.89
C LEU A 4 -14.73 2.93 -33.22
N ARG A 5 -14.69 3.88 -32.29
CA ARG A 5 -13.60 4.03 -31.32
C ARG A 5 -13.47 2.69 -30.61
N THR A 6 -12.53 1.86 -31.04
CA THR A 6 -12.15 0.66 -30.31
C THR A 6 -11.77 1.10 -28.90
N LYS A 7 -12.63 0.81 -27.92
CA LYS A 7 -12.28 0.90 -26.49
C LYS A 7 -11.02 0.07 -26.34
N THR A 8 -9.87 0.73 -26.10
CA THR A 8 -8.64 0.01 -25.75
C THR A 8 -8.99 -0.89 -24.58
N SER A 9 -9.05 -2.19 -24.83
CA SER A 9 -9.46 -3.15 -23.83
C SER A 9 -8.50 -3.09 -22.63
N ARG A 10 -9.06 -2.92 -21.44
CA ARG A 10 -8.31 -2.79 -20.19
C ARG A 10 -7.76 -4.16 -19.76
N MET A 11 -6.62 -4.18 -19.08
CA MET A 11 -6.11 -5.38 -18.42
C MET A 11 -6.94 -5.65 -17.18
N TRP A 12 -7.72 -6.74 -17.17
CA TRP A 12 -8.63 -7.05 -16.06
C TRP A 12 -7.92 -7.71 -14.87
N LEU A 13 -6.83 -8.44 -15.10
CA LEU A 13 -6.15 -9.19 -14.05
C LEU A 13 -5.55 -8.31 -12.95
N PRO A 14 -4.84 -7.20 -13.24
CA PRO A 14 -4.41 -6.26 -12.20
C PRO A 14 -5.58 -5.66 -11.39
N ASP A 15 -6.73 -5.43 -12.02
CA ASP A 15 -7.92 -4.94 -11.32
C ASP A 15 -8.49 -6.03 -10.39
N ALA A 16 -8.54 -7.28 -10.84
CA ALA A 16 -8.99 -8.41 -10.01
C ALA A 16 -8.06 -8.62 -8.80
N LEU A 17 -6.73 -8.59 -9.03
CA LEU A 17 -5.74 -8.72 -7.95
C LEU A 17 -5.85 -7.59 -6.93
N ARG A 18 -6.09 -6.33 -7.37
CA ARG A 18 -6.37 -5.22 -6.43
C ARG A 18 -7.66 -5.45 -5.64
N GLY A 19 -8.71 -5.92 -6.32
CA GLY A 19 -9.97 -6.26 -5.65
C GLY A 19 -9.77 -7.33 -4.58
N LEU A 20 -8.99 -8.36 -4.88
CA LEU A 20 -8.64 -9.41 -3.91
C LEU A 20 -7.85 -8.85 -2.72
N ALA A 21 -6.82 -8.02 -2.98
CA ALA A 21 -6.06 -7.38 -1.92
C ALA A 21 -6.94 -6.46 -1.04
N LEU A 22 -7.88 -5.71 -1.66
CA LEU A 22 -8.86 -4.90 -0.94
C LEU A 22 -9.77 -5.73 -0.03
N LEU A 23 -10.31 -6.86 -0.52
CA LEU A 23 -11.12 -7.74 0.32
C LEU A 23 -10.35 -8.28 1.52
N ASN A 24 -9.09 -8.69 1.30
CA ASN A 24 -8.21 -9.10 2.39
C ASN A 24 -7.96 -7.97 3.39
N MET A 25 -7.73 -6.74 2.91
CA MET A 25 -7.58 -5.55 3.76
C MET A 25 -8.84 -5.27 4.58
N LEU A 26 -10.03 -5.31 3.95
CA LEU A 26 -11.31 -5.12 4.64
C LEU A 26 -11.51 -6.16 5.76
N THR A 27 -11.22 -7.44 5.46
CA THR A 27 -11.33 -8.51 6.44
C THR A 27 -10.33 -8.33 7.57
N TYR A 28 -9.08 -7.95 7.26
CA TYR A 28 -8.05 -7.71 8.26
C TYR A 28 -8.44 -6.59 9.24
N HIS A 29 -8.92 -5.45 8.71
CA HIS A 29 -9.37 -4.33 9.53
C HIS A 29 -10.66 -4.63 10.31
N ALA A 30 -11.60 -5.35 9.72
CA ALA A 30 -12.80 -5.78 10.42
C ALA A 30 -12.47 -6.69 11.63
N MET A 31 -11.50 -7.59 11.46
CA MET A 31 -11.03 -8.43 12.56
C MET A 31 -10.24 -7.66 13.61
N TYR A 32 -9.44 -6.67 13.17
CA TYR A 32 -8.75 -5.77 14.09
C TYR A 32 -9.74 -5.01 14.98
N ASP A 33 -10.73 -4.38 14.36
CA ASP A 33 -11.77 -3.65 15.10
C ASP A 33 -12.56 -4.57 16.01
N TRP A 34 -12.97 -5.74 15.52
CA TRP A 34 -13.71 -6.73 16.29
C TRP A 34 -12.98 -7.14 17.57
N VAL A 35 -11.68 -7.45 17.46
CA VAL A 35 -10.90 -7.97 18.60
C VAL A 35 -10.35 -6.86 19.47
N TYR A 36 -9.71 -5.85 18.87
CA TYR A 36 -8.90 -4.87 19.64
C TYR A 36 -9.65 -3.57 19.94
N VAL A 37 -10.67 -3.21 19.16
CA VAL A 37 -11.46 -2.01 19.42
C VAL A 37 -12.72 -2.34 20.23
N PHE A 38 -13.42 -3.42 19.86
CA PHE A 38 -14.67 -3.84 20.53
C PHE A 38 -14.48 -4.93 21.57
N GLY A 39 -13.27 -5.48 21.75
CA GLY A 39 -12.91 -6.37 22.86
C GLY A 39 -13.45 -7.81 22.73
N HIS A 40 -13.83 -8.26 21.53
CA HIS A 40 -14.30 -9.62 21.33
C HIS A 40 -13.14 -10.62 21.21
N GLU A 41 -13.38 -11.86 21.61
CA GLU A 41 -12.38 -12.93 21.48
C GLU A 41 -12.36 -13.50 20.06
N SER A 42 -11.17 -13.95 19.62
CA SER A 42 -11.00 -14.67 18.38
C SER A 42 -9.97 -15.79 18.55
N SER A 43 -10.31 -17.00 18.11
CA SER A 43 -9.42 -18.16 18.18
C SER A 43 -8.36 -18.19 17.08
N TRP A 44 -8.53 -17.41 16.01
CA TRP A 44 -7.65 -17.46 14.82
C TRP A 44 -6.97 -16.14 14.49
N TYR A 45 -7.52 -15.00 14.96
CA TYR A 45 -6.95 -13.69 14.68
C TYR A 45 -6.17 -13.16 15.88
N ASN A 46 -4.86 -13.03 15.69
CA ASN A 46 -3.96 -12.41 16.65
C ASN A 46 -2.88 -11.67 15.87
N ILE A 47 -2.82 -10.33 16.01
CA ILE A 47 -1.86 -9.49 15.27
C ILE A 47 -0.39 -9.84 15.56
N TRP A 48 -0.11 -10.44 16.70
CA TRP A 48 1.23 -10.87 17.09
C TRP A 48 1.60 -12.26 16.53
N ALA A 49 0.64 -12.98 15.94
CA ALA A 49 0.90 -14.28 15.36
C ALA A 49 1.60 -14.16 14.00
N PRO A 50 2.59 -15.03 13.69
CA PRO A 50 3.30 -15.01 12.41
C PRO A 50 2.36 -15.07 11.20
N GLY A 51 1.25 -15.79 11.30
CA GLY A 51 0.26 -15.88 10.23
C GLY A 51 -0.42 -14.55 9.93
N CYS A 52 -0.76 -13.76 10.95
CA CYS A 52 -1.32 -12.42 10.76
C CYS A 52 -0.28 -11.44 10.20
N HIS A 53 0.99 -11.54 10.62
CA HIS A 53 2.08 -10.77 10.05
C HIS A 53 2.24 -11.04 8.54
N VAL A 54 2.33 -12.30 8.14
CA VAL A 54 2.42 -12.70 6.72
C VAL A 54 1.19 -12.21 5.93
N TRP A 55 0.00 -12.29 6.50
CA TRP A 55 -1.22 -11.80 5.86
C TRP A 55 -1.21 -10.29 5.66
N GLN A 56 -0.78 -9.53 6.68
CA GLN A 56 -0.60 -8.07 6.58
C GLN A 56 0.43 -7.72 5.48
N GLN A 57 1.59 -8.39 5.48
CA GLN A 57 2.63 -8.19 4.47
C GLN A 57 2.09 -8.48 3.05
N TYR A 58 1.34 -9.58 2.87
CA TYR A 58 0.69 -9.89 1.60
C TYR A 58 -0.21 -8.75 1.10
N ILE A 59 -1.05 -8.19 1.99
CA ILE A 59 -1.93 -7.07 1.66
C ILE A 59 -1.10 -5.86 1.22
N CYS A 60 -0.14 -5.43 2.04
CA CYS A 60 0.67 -4.24 1.80
C CYS A 60 1.51 -4.36 0.53
N TRP A 61 2.20 -5.48 0.36
CA TRP A 61 3.04 -5.71 -0.82
C TRP A 61 2.23 -5.75 -2.09
N SER A 62 1.05 -6.39 -2.06
CA SER A 62 0.15 -6.45 -3.21
C SER A 62 -0.30 -5.06 -3.64
N PHE A 63 -0.68 -4.19 -2.71
CA PHE A 63 -1.09 -2.82 -3.00
C PHE A 63 0.05 -1.99 -3.61
N ILE A 64 1.22 -2.02 -3.00
CA ILE A 64 2.36 -1.21 -3.42
C ILE A 64 2.87 -1.69 -4.78
N LEU A 65 3.02 -3.00 -4.97
CA LEU A 65 3.45 -3.61 -6.23
C LEU A 65 2.48 -3.30 -7.38
N LEU A 66 1.17 -3.47 -7.15
CA LEU A 66 0.13 -3.20 -8.15
C LEU A 66 -0.02 -1.70 -8.43
N SER A 67 0.26 -0.84 -7.47
CA SER A 67 0.34 0.61 -7.68
C SER A 67 1.49 0.94 -8.62
N GLY A 68 2.69 0.40 -8.38
CA GLY A 68 3.85 0.51 -9.26
C GLY A 68 3.59 -0.05 -10.66
N PHE A 69 2.97 -1.23 -10.76
CA PHE A 69 2.58 -1.85 -12.03
C PHE A 69 1.67 -0.93 -12.86
N SER A 70 0.83 -0.15 -12.20
CA SER A 70 -0.12 0.73 -12.88
C SER A 70 0.47 2.06 -13.30
N PHE A 71 1.63 2.43 -12.76
CA PHE A 71 2.27 3.72 -13.02
C PHE A 71 2.54 3.95 -14.52
N PRO A 72 3.21 3.05 -15.28
CA PRO A 72 3.46 3.27 -16.71
C PRO A 72 2.18 3.21 -17.56
N LEU A 73 1.08 2.70 -17.03
CA LEU A 73 -0.22 2.64 -17.70
C LEU A 73 -1.08 3.88 -17.49
N ALA A 74 -0.70 4.73 -16.55
CA ALA A 74 -1.45 5.91 -16.19
C ALA A 74 -1.24 7.06 -17.20
N LYS A 75 -2.33 7.67 -17.67
CA LYS A 75 -2.27 8.82 -18.60
C LYS A 75 -1.72 10.10 -17.96
N ARG A 76 -1.96 10.30 -16.66
CA ARG A 76 -1.60 11.51 -15.90
C ARG A 76 -1.11 11.11 -14.51
N PRO A 77 0.06 10.43 -14.39
CA PRO A 77 0.51 9.88 -13.11
C PRO A 77 0.72 10.97 -12.05
N ALA A 78 1.32 12.11 -12.40
CA ALA A 78 1.53 13.21 -11.46
C ALA A 78 0.20 13.74 -10.88
N LYS A 79 -0.84 13.94 -11.73
CA LYS A 79 -2.17 14.34 -11.24
C LYS A 79 -2.75 13.30 -10.29
N ASN A 80 -2.62 12.02 -10.62
CA ASN A 80 -3.10 10.94 -9.76
C ASN A 80 -2.36 10.93 -8.41
N GLY A 81 -1.03 11.13 -8.43
CA GLY A 81 -0.22 11.25 -7.22
C GLY A 81 -0.66 12.41 -6.33
N LEU A 82 -0.97 13.58 -6.92
CA LEU A 82 -1.49 14.72 -6.17
C LEU A 82 -2.88 14.47 -5.56
N ILE A 83 -3.76 13.76 -6.27
CA ILE A 83 -5.08 13.37 -5.71
C ILE A 83 -4.89 12.44 -4.51
N VAL A 84 -4.01 11.44 -4.63
CA VAL A 84 -3.69 10.52 -3.52
C VAL A 84 -3.06 11.27 -2.35
N ALA A 85 -2.17 12.26 -2.61
CA ALA A 85 -1.60 13.12 -1.58
C ALA A 85 -2.66 13.92 -0.83
N GLY A 86 -3.65 14.47 -1.55
CA GLY A 86 -4.79 15.14 -0.93
C GLY A 86 -5.61 14.21 -0.04
N CYS A 87 -5.90 12.98 -0.49
CA CYS A 87 -6.57 11.97 0.33
C CYS A 87 -5.75 11.59 1.57
N ALA A 88 -4.42 11.46 1.42
CA ALA A 88 -3.52 11.18 2.53
C ALA A 88 -3.54 12.31 3.58
N ALA A 89 -3.50 13.56 3.13
CA ALA A 89 -3.59 14.73 4.03
C ALA A 89 -4.94 14.78 4.77
N VAL A 90 -6.05 14.46 4.09
CA VAL A 90 -7.37 14.35 4.74
C VAL A 90 -7.36 13.24 5.80
N LEU A 91 -6.77 12.09 5.49
CA LEU A 91 -6.67 10.97 6.44
C LEU A 91 -5.86 11.37 7.68
N THR A 92 -4.69 12.00 7.50
CA THR A 92 -3.90 12.53 8.63
C THR A 92 -4.71 13.53 9.45
N PHE A 93 -5.36 14.49 8.80
CA PHE A 93 -6.16 15.50 9.50
C PHE A 93 -7.27 14.85 10.33
N VAL A 94 -8.04 13.93 9.74
CA VAL A 94 -9.13 13.24 10.43
C VAL A 94 -8.61 12.42 11.60
N THR A 95 -7.58 11.61 11.41
CA THR A 95 -7.04 10.76 12.48
C THR A 95 -6.39 11.59 13.58
N ALA A 96 -5.60 12.62 13.25
CA ALA A 96 -4.95 13.47 14.24
C ALA A 96 -5.93 14.29 15.08
N VAL A 97 -7.07 14.72 14.51
CA VAL A 97 -8.07 15.53 15.21
C VAL A 97 -9.07 14.69 16.01
N PHE A 98 -9.59 13.62 15.40
CA PHE A 98 -10.68 12.83 15.99
C PHE A 98 -10.20 11.57 16.73
N MET A 99 -9.02 11.05 16.39
CA MET A 99 -8.44 9.82 16.95
C MET A 99 -6.93 9.99 17.20
N PRO A 100 -6.49 10.88 18.09
CA PRO A 100 -5.06 11.23 18.25
C PRO A 100 -4.16 10.04 18.61
N SER A 101 -4.68 9.02 19.32
CA SER A 101 -3.96 7.77 19.63
C SER A 101 -3.69 6.93 18.38
N GLU A 102 -4.52 7.07 17.35
CA GLU A 102 -4.47 6.35 16.08
C GLU A 102 -4.04 7.28 14.92
N ALA A 103 -3.33 8.37 15.24
CA ALA A 103 -2.92 9.34 14.22
C ALA A 103 -1.99 8.72 13.18
N ILE A 104 -2.31 8.95 11.90
CA ILE A 104 -1.54 8.44 10.76
C ILE A 104 -0.72 9.60 10.17
N TRP A 105 0.60 9.57 10.39
CA TRP A 105 1.49 10.62 9.90
C TRP A 105 2.11 10.31 8.54
N PHE A 106 2.45 9.06 8.26
CA PHE A 106 3.01 8.64 6.98
C PHE A 106 2.60 7.21 6.65
N GLY A 107 1.31 6.99 6.41
CA GLY A 107 0.74 5.69 6.04
C GLY A 107 0.87 5.36 4.56
N VAL A 108 0.26 4.25 4.15
CA VAL A 108 0.38 3.70 2.79
C VAL A 108 -0.10 4.65 1.68
N LEU A 109 -1.07 5.55 1.94
CA LEU A 109 -1.47 6.58 0.95
C LEU A 109 -0.40 7.64 0.77
N HIS A 110 0.28 8.07 1.84
CA HIS A 110 1.41 9.01 1.76
C HIS A 110 2.54 8.39 0.95
N LEU A 111 2.88 7.15 1.25
CA LEU A 111 3.86 6.40 0.47
C LEU A 111 3.46 6.34 -1.00
N ASN A 112 2.23 5.94 -1.33
CA ASN A 112 1.79 5.84 -2.74
C ASN A 112 1.88 7.19 -3.45
N ALA A 113 1.47 8.28 -2.81
CA ALA A 113 1.61 9.62 -3.36
C ALA A 113 3.07 9.98 -3.61
N ALA A 114 3.94 9.81 -2.59
CA ALA A 114 5.36 10.07 -2.67
C ALA A 114 6.05 9.20 -3.74
N ALA A 115 5.75 7.90 -3.77
CA ALA A 115 6.32 6.97 -4.74
C ALA A 115 5.93 7.32 -6.19
N VAL A 116 4.66 7.69 -6.44
CA VAL A 116 4.19 8.13 -7.75
C VAL A 116 4.89 9.42 -8.17
N LEU A 117 4.93 10.44 -7.30
CA LEU A 117 5.54 11.73 -7.61
C LEU A 117 7.05 11.63 -7.81
N LEU A 118 7.75 10.90 -6.92
CA LEU A 118 9.17 10.62 -7.06
C LEU A 118 9.45 9.85 -8.36
N THR A 119 8.63 8.85 -8.66
CA THR A 119 8.80 8.08 -9.90
C THR A 119 8.58 8.96 -11.14
N CYS A 120 7.65 9.94 -11.12
CA CYS A 120 7.52 10.89 -12.22
C CYS A 120 8.83 11.64 -12.51
N LEU A 121 9.59 12.00 -11.46
CA LEU A 121 10.87 12.70 -11.60
C LEU A 121 11.97 11.79 -12.16
N VAL A 122 12.07 10.55 -11.65
CA VAL A 122 13.15 9.63 -11.99
C VAL A 122 12.81 8.68 -13.14
N TYR A 123 11.58 8.71 -13.66
CA TYR A 123 11.10 7.77 -14.67
C TYR A 123 11.95 7.74 -15.95
N PRO A 124 12.43 8.89 -16.49
CA PRO A 124 13.33 8.87 -17.66
C PRO A 124 14.61 8.08 -17.41
N LEU A 125 15.09 8.03 -16.15
CA LEU A 125 16.25 7.23 -15.77
C LEU A 125 15.88 5.74 -15.64
N LEU A 126 14.76 5.42 -14.98
CA LEU A 126 14.28 4.05 -14.83
C LEU A 126 13.99 3.39 -16.19
N GLN A 127 13.50 4.14 -17.16
CA GLN A 127 13.24 3.63 -18.51
C GLN A 127 14.51 3.19 -19.25
N ARG A 128 15.68 3.77 -18.94
CA ARG A 128 16.96 3.41 -19.57
C ARG A 128 17.50 2.07 -19.08
N LEU A 129 17.07 1.62 -17.90
CA LEU A 129 17.51 0.34 -17.35
C LEU A 129 16.80 -0.83 -18.06
N PRO A 130 17.52 -1.93 -18.37
CA PRO A 130 16.88 -3.18 -18.79
C PRO A 130 15.87 -3.63 -17.74
N ALA A 131 14.65 -4.01 -18.16
CA ALA A 131 13.56 -4.25 -17.24
C ALA A 131 13.85 -5.36 -16.20
N GLY A 132 14.52 -6.45 -16.64
CA GLY A 132 14.93 -7.53 -15.72
C GLY A 132 15.97 -7.07 -14.70
N ALA A 133 16.97 -6.30 -15.13
CA ALA A 133 17.99 -5.75 -14.22
C ALA A 133 17.38 -4.74 -13.23
N GLY A 134 16.49 -3.87 -13.72
CA GLY A 134 15.77 -2.92 -12.87
C GLY A 134 14.88 -3.62 -11.84
N LEU A 135 14.18 -4.70 -12.23
CA LEU A 135 13.39 -5.50 -11.30
C LEU A 135 14.26 -6.16 -10.23
N ALA A 136 15.36 -6.82 -10.65
CA ALA A 136 16.27 -7.49 -9.72
C ALA A 136 16.95 -6.50 -8.75
N ALA A 137 17.42 -5.35 -9.25
CA ALA A 137 18.00 -4.30 -8.42
C ALA A 137 16.99 -3.70 -7.42
N SER A 138 15.78 -3.43 -7.87
CA SER A 138 14.71 -2.92 -6.99
C SER A 138 14.34 -3.93 -5.91
N ALA A 139 14.22 -5.22 -6.26
CA ALA A 139 13.94 -6.28 -5.29
C ALA A 139 15.08 -6.44 -4.27
N ALA A 140 16.34 -6.39 -4.73
CA ALA A 140 17.51 -6.45 -3.85
C ALA A 140 17.56 -5.25 -2.89
N LEU A 141 17.30 -4.03 -3.39
CA LEU A 141 17.27 -2.82 -2.57
C LEU A 141 16.11 -2.86 -1.56
N PHE A 142 14.94 -3.36 -1.97
CA PHE A 142 13.82 -3.56 -1.06
C PHE A 142 14.21 -4.52 0.08
N ALA A 143 14.75 -5.69 -0.26
CA ALA A 143 15.16 -6.67 0.74
C ALA A 143 16.27 -6.12 1.65
N LEU A 144 17.27 -5.45 1.08
CA LEU A 144 18.38 -4.88 1.86
C LEU A 144 17.94 -3.81 2.84
N THR A 145 16.98 -2.96 2.46
CA THR A 145 16.55 -1.81 3.26
C THR A 145 15.24 -2.05 4.00
N ASN A 146 14.68 -3.26 3.96
CA ASN A 146 13.38 -3.60 4.54
C ASN A 146 13.30 -3.23 6.03
N GLN A 147 14.38 -3.45 6.78
CA GLN A 147 14.47 -3.19 8.22
C GLN A 147 15.19 -1.87 8.57
N LEU A 148 15.34 -0.97 7.59
CA LEU A 148 15.92 0.35 7.84
C LEU A 148 15.21 1.11 8.98
N PRO A 149 13.87 1.13 9.08
CA PRO A 149 13.19 1.81 10.18
C PRO A 149 13.50 1.21 11.56
N GLU A 150 13.90 -0.06 11.62
CA GLU A 150 14.25 -0.80 12.84
C GLU A 150 15.75 -0.66 13.23
N GLY A 151 16.53 0.10 12.46
CA GLY A 151 17.92 0.41 12.80
C GLY A 151 18.97 -0.49 12.16
N TYR A 152 18.62 -1.32 11.18
CA TYR A 152 19.58 -2.16 10.48
C TYR A 152 19.24 -2.37 9.00
N LEU A 153 20.22 -2.75 8.21
CA LEU A 153 20.05 -3.26 6.86
C LEU A 153 19.86 -4.77 6.92
N GLY A 154 18.88 -5.26 6.15
CA GLY A 154 18.54 -6.67 6.12
C GLY A 154 17.07 -6.89 5.79
N PHE A 155 16.63 -8.14 5.95
CA PHE A 155 15.27 -8.55 5.65
C PHE A 155 14.72 -9.40 6.80
N GLU A 156 13.59 -9.00 7.37
CA GLU A 156 13.00 -9.64 8.55
C GLU A 156 14.06 -9.87 9.65
N ASP A 157 14.26 -11.09 10.12
CA ASP A 157 15.24 -11.43 11.16
C ASP A 157 16.70 -11.48 10.67
N LEU A 158 16.93 -11.39 9.34
CA LEU A 158 18.28 -11.40 8.77
C LEU A 158 18.92 -10.02 8.87
N ARG A 159 19.73 -9.81 9.90
CA ARG A 159 20.48 -8.57 10.14
C ARG A 159 21.86 -8.63 9.48
N LEU A 160 22.09 -7.79 8.48
CA LEU A 160 23.37 -7.73 7.77
C LEU A 160 24.31 -6.66 8.36
N CYS A 161 23.79 -5.46 8.64
CA CYS A 161 24.59 -4.35 9.13
C CYS A 161 23.71 -3.39 9.96
N ALA A 162 24.19 -2.98 11.12
CA ALA A 162 23.53 -1.95 11.92
C ALA A 162 23.69 -0.56 11.28
N VAL A 163 22.64 0.24 11.33
CA VAL A 163 22.66 1.63 10.87
C VAL A 163 23.03 2.53 12.06
N PRO A 164 23.94 3.50 11.89
CA PRO A 164 24.35 4.37 12.98
C PRO A 164 23.17 5.12 13.61
N ALA A 165 22.96 4.98 14.93
CA ALA A 165 21.85 5.57 15.67
C ALA A 165 21.77 7.10 15.53
N GLY A 166 22.90 7.77 15.23
CA GLY A 166 22.93 9.22 15.00
C GLY A 166 22.06 9.69 13.83
N LEU A 167 21.83 8.84 12.83
CA LEU A 167 21.01 9.17 11.67
C LEU A 167 19.53 9.32 12.03
N TYR A 168 19.06 8.61 13.05
CA TYR A 168 17.65 8.65 13.49
C TYR A 168 17.31 9.91 14.30
N ARG A 169 18.32 10.59 14.88
CA ARG A 169 18.12 11.83 15.65
C ARG A 169 17.51 12.96 14.82
N ALA A 170 17.72 12.95 13.51
CA ALA A 170 17.14 13.94 12.60
C ALA A 170 15.64 13.70 12.34
N ASN A 171 15.10 12.58 12.82
CA ASN A 171 13.70 12.16 12.64
C ASN A 171 13.19 12.28 11.21
N LEU A 172 13.96 11.76 10.25
CA LEU A 172 13.58 11.69 8.84
C LEU A 172 12.65 10.47 8.62
N PHE A 173 11.54 10.43 9.38
CA PHE A 173 10.61 9.30 9.39
C PHE A 173 10.08 8.99 7.99
N TRP A 174 9.72 10.01 7.22
CA TRP A 174 9.22 9.82 5.85
C TRP A 174 10.21 9.12 4.92
N LEU A 175 11.51 9.21 5.18
CA LEU A 175 12.55 8.52 4.42
C LEU A 175 12.84 7.10 4.92
N GLY A 176 12.45 6.76 6.16
CA GLY A 176 12.72 5.47 6.80
C GLY A 176 13.72 5.56 7.96
N LEU A 177 13.95 6.76 8.48
CA LEU A 177 14.82 7.02 9.63
C LEU A 177 14.03 7.70 10.75
N PRO A 178 13.03 7.03 11.36
CA PRO A 178 12.22 7.61 12.44
C PRO A 178 13.03 7.67 13.75
N ASP A 179 12.90 8.75 14.50
CA ASP A 179 13.27 8.76 15.91
C ASP A 179 12.13 8.13 16.71
N LEU A 180 12.21 6.84 17.00
CA LEU A 180 11.17 6.07 17.69
C LEU A 180 10.89 6.56 19.12
N THR A 181 11.72 7.46 19.67
CA THR A 181 11.44 8.10 20.97
C THR A 181 10.46 9.28 20.85
N ARG A 182 10.24 9.79 19.63
CA ARG A 182 9.42 10.98 19.35
C ARG A 182 8.36 10.77 18.29
N PHE A 183 8.51 9.72 17.49
CA PHE A 183 7.64 9.45 16.35
C PHE A 183 6.84 8.17 16.60
N THR A 184 5.52 8.28 16.49
CA THR A 184 4.58 7.16 16.47
C THR A 184 3.54 7.40 15.37
N SER A 185 3.09 6.35 14.71
CA SER A 185 2.02 6.40 13.71
C SER A 185 1.30 5.06 13.70
N ALA A 186 -0.02 5.07 13.68
CA ALA A 186 -0.84 3.85 13.63
C ALA A 186 -0.66 3.07 12.31
N ASP A 187 -0.34 3.79 11.23
CA ASP A 187 0.02 3.23 9.93
C ASP A 187 1.31 3.92 9.48
N PHE A 188 2.39 3.15 9.25
CA PHE A 188 3.69 3.72 8.92
C PHE A 188 4.35 3.00 7.74
N PHE A 189 4.48 3.73 6.63
CA PHE A 189 5.08 3.25 5.39
C PHE A 189 6.04 4.31 4.82
N PRO A 190 7.29 4.37 5.29
CA PRO A 190 8.26 5.34 4.79
C PRO A 190 8.61 5.10 3.33
N VAL A 191 9.19 6.12 2.65
CA VAL A 191 9.58 5.99 1.25
C VAL A 191 10.57 4.83 1.05
N VAL A 192 11.59 4.74 1.89
CA VAL A 192 12.51 3.58 1.92
C VAL A 192 12.07 2.65 3.05
N PRO A 193 11.83 1.39 2.80
CA PRO A 193 12.17 0.57 1.61
C PRO A 193 11.10 0.55 0.50
N TRP A 194 9.91 1.03 0.75
CA TRP A 194 8.70 0.71 -0.02
C TRP A 194 8.69 1.24 -1.45
N VAL A 195 9.42 2.32 -1.74
CA VAL A 195 9.57 2.82 -3.11
C VAL A 195 10.25 1.79 -4.03
N PHE A 196 11.13 0.96 -3.49
CA PHE A 196 11.79 -0.09 -4.26
C PHE A 196 10.80 -1.20 -4.64
N LEU A 197 9.88 -1.56 -3.74
CA LEU A 197 8.79 -2.48 -4.08
C LEU A 197 7.83 -1.88 -5.12
N PHE A 198 7.54 -0.59 -5.04
CA PHE A 198 6.80 0.14 -6.06
C PHE A 198 7.52 0.06 -7.41
N TRP A 199 8.85 0.26 -7.46
CA TRP A 199 9.63 0.14 -8.69
C TRP A 199 9.70 -1.29 -9.21
N CYS A 200 9.65 -2.31 -8.36
CA CYS A 200 9.44 -3.69 -8.81
C CYS A 200 8.17 -3.79 -9.66
N GLY A 201 7.08 -3.17 -9.22
CA GLY A 201 5.84 -3.08 -9.99
C GLY A 201 6.02 -2.37 -11.34
N VAL A 202 6.73 -1.23 -11.34
CA VAL A 202 7.04 -0.46 -12.57
C VAL A 202 7.79 -1.32 -13.60
N PHE A 203 8.82 -2.04 -13.17
CA PHE A 203 9.59 -2.92 -14.06
C PHE A 203 8.80 -4.16 -14.46
N LEU A 204 8.01 -4.74 -13.55
CA LEU A 204 7.13 -5.87 -13.85
C LEU A 204 6.12 -5.53 -14.96
N ALA A 205 5.59 -4.31 -14.98
CA ALA A 205 4.70 -3.85 -16.06
C ALA A 205 5.34 -3.80 -17.43
N ARG A 206 6.69 -3.76 -17.49
CA ARG A 206 7.46 -3.82 -18.75
C ARG A 206 7.79 -5.24 -19.19
N LEU A 207 7.73 -6.20 -18.27
CA LEU A 207 8.03 -7.61 -18.53
C LEU A 207 6.77 -8.45 -18.73
N TRP A 208 5.70 -8.09 -18.05
CA TRP A 208 4.48 -8.87 -18.01
C TRP A 208 3.29 -8.08 -18.53
N HIS A 209 2.66 -8.60 -19.56
CA HIS A 209 1.54 -7.97 -20.24
C HIS A 209 0.31 -8.89 -20.16
N PRO A 210 -0.45 -8.84 -19.06
CA PRO A 210 -1.65 -9.66 -18.91
C PRO A 210 -2.68 -9.37 -19.98
N SER A 211 -3.50 -10.38 -20.27
CA SER A 211 -4.54 -10.32 -21.30
C SER A 211 -5.47 -9.11 -21.11
N ARG A 212 -5.78 -8.47 -22.23
CA ARG A 212 -6.75 -7.37 -22.29
C ARG A 212 -8.11 -7.93 -22.66
N GLY A 213 -9.17 -7.32 -22.18
CA GLY A 213 -10.53 -7.72 -22.52
C GLY A 213 -11.49 -7.62 -21.35
N GLU A 214 -12.62 -8.31 -21.48
CA GLU A 214 -13.56 -8.44 -20.38
C GLU A 214 -13.13 -9.53 -19.41
N PRO A 215 -13.28 -9.31 -18.11
CA PRO A 215 -13.00 -10.32 -17.11
C PRO A 215 -14.02 -11.48 -17.21
N PRO A 216 -13.62 -12.70 -16.83
CA PRO A 216 -14.55 -13.80 -16.59
C PRO A 216 -15.68 -13.36 -15.66
N ALA A 217 -16.90 -13.87 -15.88
CA ALA A 217 -18.09 -13.43 -15.13
C ALA A 217 -17.88 -13.50 -13.60
N ALA A 218 -17.24 -14.55 -13.10
CA ALA A 218 -16.94 -14.74 -11.67
C ALA A 218 -15.98 -13.67 -11.09
N LEU A 219 -15.12 -13.07 -11.91
CA LEU A 219 -14.14 -12.06 -11.47
C LEU A 219 -14.62 -10.60 -11.67
N ARG A 220 -15.77 -10.40 -12.30
CA ARG A 220 -16.33 -9.04 -12.52
C ARG A 220 -16.50 -8.24 -11.23
N PRO A 221 -17.02 -8.81 -10.12
CA PRO A 221 -17.15 -8.08 -8.84
C PRO A 221 -15.79 -7.65 -8.29
N LEU A 222 -14.79 -8.54 -8.29
CA LEU A 222 -13.42 -8.22 -7.86
C LEU A 222 -12.81 -7.09 -8.70
N CYS A 223 -12.97 -7.15 -10.02
CA CYS A 223 -12.50 -6.08 -10.91
C CYS A 223 -13.21 -4.75 -10.63
N ALA A 224 -14.50 -4.76 -10.28
CA ALA A 224 -15.25 -3.56 -9.95
C ALA A 224 -14.72 -2.91 -8.66
N ILE A 225 -14.46 -3.71 -7.62
CA ILE A 225 -13.83 -3.27 -6.38
C ILE A 225 -12.43 -2.71 -6.67
N GLY A 226 -11.59 -3.44 -7.39
CA GLY A 226 -10.22 -3.04 -7.70
C GLY A 226 -10.09 -1.79 -8.59
N ARG A 227 -11.12 -1.46 -9.38
CA ARG A 227 -11.19 -0.20 -10.15
C ARG A 227 -11.45 1.02 -9.28
N ASN A 228 -12.10 0.83 -8.14
CA ASN A 228 -12.46 1.88 -7.20
C ASN A 228 -11.59 1.87 -5.94
N THR A 229 -10.34 1.42 -6.06
CA THR A 229 -9.41 1.20 -4.95
C THR A 229 -9.34 2.37 -3.96
N LEU A 230 -9.17 3.61 -4.46
CA LEU A 230 -9.03 4.78 -3.60
C LEU A 230 -10.31 5.06 -2.80
N LEU A 231 -11.47 4.96 -3.44
CA LEU A 231 -12.76 5.16 -2.77
C LEU A 231 -12.99 4.11 -1.69
N VAL A 232 -12.79 2.82 -2.03
CA VAL A 232 -12.93 1.71 -1.08
C VAL A 232 -11.95 1.89 0.07
N TYR A 233 -10.69 2.25 -0.22
CA TYR A 233 -9.68 2.52 0.80
C TYR A 233 -10.08 3.66 1.74
N MET A 234 -10.60 4.78 1.22
CA MET A 234 -11.00 5.92 2.06
C MET A 234 -12.21 5.63 2.94
N LEU A 235 -13.12 4.79 2.48
CA LEU A 235 -14.40 4.54 3.16
C LEU A 235 -14.38 3.29 4.06
N HIS A 236 -13.39 2.39 3.91
CA HIS A 236 -13.44 1.10 4.60
C HIS A 236 -13.53 1.22 6.11
N GLN A 237 -12.64 2.00 6.73
CA GLN A 237 -12.57 2.09 8.19
C GLN A 237 -13.81 2.76 8.79
N PRO A 238 -14.30 3.92 8.31
CA PRO A 238 -15.57 4.47 8.80
C PRO A 238 -16.76 3.53 8.66
N VAL A 239 -16.82 2.76 7.56
CA VAL A 239 -17.93 1.82 7.32
C VAL A 239 -17.82 0.61 8.23
N ILE A 240 -16.64 0.00 8.38
CA ILE A 240 -16.42 -1.15 9.25
C ILE A 240 -16.70 -0.76 10.70
N TYR A 241 -16.05 0.30 11.18
CA TYR A 241 -16.24 0.78 12.54
C TYR A 241 -17.71 1.11 12.83
N GLY A 242 -18.38 1.85 11.94
CA GLY A 242 -19.79 2.20 12.10
C GLY A 242 -20.71 0.97 12.14
N ALA A 243 -20.47 -0.03 11.28
CA ALA A 243 -21.23 -1.27 11.28
C ALA A 243 -21.05 -2.07 12.57
N LEU A 244 -19.83 -2.20 13.04
CA LEU A 244 -19.50 -2.90 14.30
C LEU A 244 -20.02 -2.14 15.52
N TRP A 245 -19.97 -0.82 15.50
CA TRP A 245 -20.55 0.01 16.56
C TRP A 245 -22.06 -0.19 16.68
N VAL A 246 -22.79 -0.17 15.56
CA VAL A 246 -24.23 -0.47 15.55
C VAL A 246 -24.50 -1.88 16.06
N TRP A 247 -23.73 -2.86 15.60
CA TRP A 247 -23.84 -4.24 16.10
C TRP A 247 -23.69 -4.31 17.61
N HIS A 248 -22.58 -3.75 18.14
CA HIS A 248 -22.26 -3.79 19.56
C HIS A 248 -23.29 -3.06 20.45
N THR A 249 -23.89 -1.98 19.95
CA THR A 249 -24.88 -1.21 20.71
C THR A 249 -26.30 -1.78 20.66
N VAL A 250 -26.64 -2.55 19.62
CA VAL A 250 -28.01 -3.07 19.40
C VAL A 250 -28.13 -4.55 19.75
N LEU A 251 -27.07 -5.35 19.56
CA LEU A 251 -27.07 -6.80 19.66
C LEU A 251 -26.06 -7.36 20.67
N GLY A 252 -25.12 -6.53 21.17
CA GLY A 252 -24.05 -6.89 22.12
C GLY A 252 -24.35 -6.45 23.57
#